data_6b19a29feb1713f8f86839248a4762e3
#
_entry.id   6b19a29feb1713f8f86839248a4762e3
#
_cell.length_a   1.000
_cell.length_b   1.000
_cell.length_c   1.000
_cell.angle_alpha   90.00
_cell.angle_beta   90.00
_cell.angle_gamma   90.00
#
_symmetry.space_group_name_H-M   'P 1'
#
loop_
_entity.id
_entity.type
_entity.pdbx_description
1 polymer ?
#
loop_
_entity_poly.entity_id
_entity_poly.type
_entity_poly.pdbx_seq_one_letter_code
_entity_poly.pdbx_strand_id
1 'polypeptide(L)'
;MLTKDQTDGLELTWGNGDAIVALTEKIGTREGFGDILADGVNKAWEKLGKIGTDYAVHIQGEEIPAHDPKFVPGLASTYFLCPTPARHTQGGELNPAPGLEVPEISDKYNYKGQAPSHLTLVAA
;
A
#
# COMPACT_ATOMS: atom_id res chain seq x y z
N MET A 1 20.42 -4.11 -2.08
CA MET A 1 19.71 -5.33 -2.52
C MET A 1 20.09 -6.42 -1.54
N LEU A 2 19.16 -7.25 -1.09
CA LEU A 2 19.46 -8.37 -0.19
C LEU A 2 20.26 -9.43 -0.93
N THR A 3 21.18 -10.07 -0.23
CA THR A 3 21.98 -11.18 -0.76
C THR A 3 21.24 -12.50 -0.58
N LYS A 4 21.64 -13.56 -1.32
CA LYS A 4 21.07 -14.91 -1.15
C LYS A 4 21.19 -15.43 0.28
N ASP A 5 22.29 -15.12 0.96
CA ASP A 5 22.51 -15.55 2.35
C ASP A 5 21.52 -14.89 3.31
N GLN A 6 21.09 -13.67 3.02
CA GLN A 6 20.09 -12.95 3.80
C GLN A 6 18.65 -13.40 3.52
N THR A 7 18.43 -14.14 2.45
CA THR A 7 17.12 -14.64 2.00
C THR A 7 16.99 -16.16 2.09
N ASP A 8 17.76 -16.81 2.97
CA ASP A 8 17.83 -18.26 3.14
C ASP A 8 18.11 -19.01 1.83
N GLY A 9 18.97 -18.48 0.99
CA GLY A 9 19.34 -19.06 -0.29
C GLY A 9 18.35 -18.81 -1.43
N LEU A 10 17.23 -18.13 -1.18
CA LEU A 10 16.25 -17.83 -2.22
C LEU A 10 16.77 -16.73 -3.16
N GLU A 11 16.65 -16.97 -4.46
CA GLU A 11 16.98 -16.00 -5.49
C GLU A 11 15.75 -15.14 -5.83
N LEU A 12 15.56 -14.08 -5.08
CA LEU A 12 14.40 -13.18 -5.21
C LEU A 12 14.63 -12.19 -6.37
N THR A 13 14.56 -12.70 -7.59
CA THR A 13 14.62 -11.90 -8.83
C THR A 13 13.25 -11.82 -9.50
N TRP A 14 13.05 -10.76 -10.29
CA TRP A 14 11.81 -10.61 -11.06
C TRP A 14 11.59 -11.80 -11.99
N GLY A 15 10.39 -12.37 -11.96
CA GLY A 15 10.01 -13.52 -12.78
C GLY A 15 10.36 -14.89 -12.20
N ASN A 16 11.05 -14.96 -11.05
CA ASN A 16 11.31 -16.23 -10.38
C ASN A 16 10.12 -16.68 -9.54
N GLY A 17 9.13 -17.31 -10.19
CA GLY A 17 7.91 -17.79 -9.54
C GLY A 17 8.18 -18.83 -8.45
N ASP A 18 9.12 -19.74 -8.66
CA ASP A 18 9.45 -20.80 -7.70
C ASP A 18 9.98 -20.22 -6.39
N ALA A 19 10.83 -19.19 -6.47
CA ALA A 19 11.32 -18.49 -5.28
C ALA A 19 10.19 -17.75 -4.53
N ILE A 20 9.21 -17.20 -5.25
CA ILE A 20 8.04 -16.54 -4.64
C ILE A 20 7.16 -17.57 -3.91
N VAL A 21 6.91 -18.74 -4.51
CA VAL A 21 6.15 -19.82 -3.87
C VAL A 21 6.86 -20.29 -2.59
N ALA A 22 8.16 -20.58 -2.66
CA ALA A 22 8.95 -20.99 -1.50
C ALA A 22 8.99 -19.91 -0.40
N LEU A 23 9.09 -18.64 -0.78
CA LEU A 23 9.04 -17.51 0.17
C LEU A 23 7.66 -17.41 0.84
N THR A 24 6.59 -17.59 0.09
CA THR A 24 5.22 -17.56 0.62
C THR A 24 5.00 -18.67 1.67
N GLU A 25 5.50 -19.86 1.40
CA GLU A 25 5.47 -20.97 2.36
C GLU A 25 6.25 -20.61 3.64
N LYS A 26 7.47 -20.10 3.52
CA LYS A 26 8.27 -19.63 4.65
C LYS A 26 7.60 -18.53 5.47
N ILE A 27 6.90 -17.60 4.82
CA ILE A 27 6.11 -16.57 5.51
C ILE A 27 4.97 -17.20 6.30
N GLY A 28 4.25 -18.15 5.70
CA GLY A 28 3.14 -18.87 6.35
C GLY A 28 3.58 -19.73 7.55
N THR A 29 4.74 -20.38 7.44
CA THR A 29 5.33 -21.21 8.52
C THR A 29 6.19 -20.41 9.50
N ARG A 30 6.45 -19.13 9.22
CA ARG A 30 7.35 -18.27 10.00
C ARG A 30 8.77 -18.85 10.14
N GLU A 31 9.34 -19.31 9.04
CA GLU A 31 10.68 -19.88 9.00
C GLU A 31 11.71 -18.91 8.40
N GLY A 32 12.83 -18.72 9.09
CA GLY A 32 13.99 -17.99 8.62
C GLY A 32 13.65 -16.57 8.11
N PHE A 33 13.97 -16.29 6.84
CA PHE A 33 13.64 -14.99 6.23
C PHE A 33 12.13 -14.75 6.14
N GLY A 34 11.32 -15.80 6.04
CA GLY A 34 9.86 -15.72 6.07
C GLY A 34 9.31 -15.15 7.37
N ASP A 35 9.90 -15.46 8.53
CA ASP A 35 9.49 -14.88 9.81
C ASP A 35 9.78 -13.37 9.90
N ILE A 36 10.86 -12.93 9.25
CA ILE A 36 11.15 -11.49 9.16
C ILE A 36 10.02 -10.75 8.43
N LEU A 37 9.49 -11.35 7.35
CA LEU A 37 8.46 -10.74 6.50
C LEU A 37 7.03 -10.92 7.03
N ALA A 38 6.79 -11.92 7.87
CA ALA A 38 5.45 -12.30 8.31
C ALA A 38 4.71 -11.24 9.13
N ASP A 39 5.42 -10.27 9.69
CA ASP A 39 4.83 -9.16 10.47
C ASP A 39 4.65 -7.88 9.63
N GLY A 40 4.79 -7.96 8.31
CA GLY A 40 4.57 -6.87 7.38
C GLY A 40 5.81 -6.02 7.09
N VAL A 41 5.67 -5.11 6.12
CA VAL A 41 6.78 -4.33 5.54
C VAL A 41 7.50 -3.47 6.58
N ASN A 42 6.75 -2.77 7.44
CA ASN A 42 7.35 -1.88 8.43
C ASN A 42 8.21 -2.65 9.45
N LYS A 43 7.69 -3.77 9.96
CA LYS A 43 8.43 -4.62 10.89
C LYS A 43 9.62 -5.31 10.23
N ALA A 44 9.46 -5.79 9.00
CA ALA A 44 10.55 -6.34 8.22
C ALA A 44 11.66 -5.31 7.99
N TRP A 45 11.30 -4.08 7.64
CA TRP A 45 12.24 -2.98 7.46
C TRP A 45 13.04 -2.67 8.74
N GLU A 46 12.39 -2.63 9.90
CA GLU A 46 13.05 -2.48 11.19
C GLU A 46 14.03 -3.63 11.47
N LYS A 47 13.58 -4.88 11.29
CA LYS A 47 14.40 -6.09 11.50
C LYS A 47 15.60 -6.17 10.56
N LEU A 48 15.48 -5.66 9.34
CA LEU A 48 16.54 -5.60 8.33
C LEU A 48 17.48 -4.39 8.49
N GLY A 49 17.41 -3.68 9.61
CA GLY A 49 18.27 -2.54 9.88
C GLY A 49 18.00 -1.33 8.99
N LYS A 50 16.75 -1.16 8.60
CA LYS A 50 16.25 -0.05 7.77
C LYS A 50 16.84 -0.04 6.34
N ILE A 51 17.25 -1.19 5.84
CA ILE A 51 17.66 -1.35 4.44
C ILE A 51 16.46 -1.12 3.53
N GLY A 52 16.63 -0.33 2.47
CA GLY A 52 15.57 -0.08 1.49
C GLY A 52 14.48 0.86 1.99
N THR A 53 14.84 1.89 2.76
CA THR A 53 13.92 2.92 3.28
C THR A 53 12.97 3.48 2.21
N ASP A 54 13.46 3.68 0.98
CA ASP A 54 12.65 4.20 -0.13
C ASP A 54 11.56 3.22 -0.61
N TYR A 55 11.65 1.95 -0.21
CA TYR A 55 10.71 0.90 -0.60
C TYR A 55 9.78 0.44 0.54
N ALA A 56 10.05 0.85 1.77
CA ALA A 56 9.23 0.54 2.93
C ALA A 56 8.04 1.50 3.02
N VAL A 57 7.14 1.43 2.05
CA VAL A 57 5.99 2.34 1.95
C VAL A 57 4.89 1.88 2.90
N HIS A 58 4.57 2.72 3.85
CA HIS A 58 3.51 2.46 4.84
C HIS A 58 2.87 3.76 5.33
N ILE A 59 1.68 3.66 5.91
CA ILE A 59 0.98 4.74 6.58
C ILE A 59 0.74 4.31 8.02
N GLN A 60 1.38 4.98 8.97
CA GLN A 60 1.30 4.64 10.40
C GLN A 60 1.61 3.17 10.72
N GLY A 61 2.50 2.54 9.95
CA GLY A 61 2.92 1.16 10.14
C GLY A 61 2.18 0.12 9.29
N GLU A 62 1.09 0.50 8.64
CA GLU A 62 0.29 -0.39 7.77
C GLU A 62 0.68 -0.18 6.30
N GLU A 63 0.86 -1.26 5.56
CA GLU A 63 1.17 -1.20 4.15
C GLU A 63 -0.01 -0.69 3.34
N ILE A 64 0.29 0.09 2.30
CA ILE A 64 -0.72 0.49 1.33
C ILE A 64 -1.04 -0.67 0.38
N PRO A 65 -2.30 -0.83 -0.05
CA PRO A 65 -2.67 -1.78 -1.09
C PRO A 65 -2.02 -1.38 -2.43
N ALA A 66 -2.11 -2.25 -3.43
CA ALA A 66 -1.53 -2.03 -4.76
C ALA A 66 -2.29 -0.94 -5.57
N HIS A 67 -2.64 0.16 -4.91
CA HIS A 67 -3.34 1.32 -5.47
C HIS A 67 -2.54 2.58 -5.15
N ASP A 68 -1.58 2.89 -6.01
CA ASP A 68 -0.69 4.03 -5.80
C ASP A 68 -1.45 5.35 -5.96
N PRO A 69 -1.42 6.24 -4.96
CA PRO A 69 -2.06 7.56 -5.04
C PRO A 69 -1.46 8.46 -6.13
N LYS A 70 -0.32 8.13 -6.70
CA LYS A 70 0.20 8.82 -7.89
C LYS A 70 -0.69 8.61 -9.12
N PHE A 71 -1.35 7.46 -9.22
CA PHE A 71 -2.31 7.18 -10.30
C PHE A 71 -3.72 7.63 -9.96
N VAL A 72 -4.09 7.58 -8.69
CA VAL A 72 -5.42 7.98 -8.21
C VAL A 72 -5.26 8.95 -7.04
N PRO A 73 -5.06 10.25 -7.31
CA PRO A 73 -4.74 11.25 -6.28
C PRO A 73 -5.76 11.33 -5.13
N GLY A 74 -7.04 11.03 -5.39
CA GLY A 74 -8.08 10.99 -4.36
C GLY A 74 -7.80 9.95 -3.26
N LEU A 75 -7.04 8.89 -3.56
CA LEU A 75 -6.63 7.91 -2.55
C LEU A 75 -5.64 8.47 -1.52
N ALA A 76 -4.85 9.48 -1.88
CA ALA A 76 -3.94 10.11 -0.93
C ALA A 76 -4.71 10.69 0.27
N SER A 77 -5.81 11.39 0.01
CA SER A 77 -6.69 11.92 1.06
C SER A 77 -7.33 10.81 1.89
N THR A 78 -7.77 9.74 1.22
CA THR A 78 -8.35 8.58 1.89
C THR A 78 -7.33 7.91 2.83
N TYR A 79 -6.13 7.66 2.36
CA TYR A 79 -5.07 7.07 3.16
C TYR A 79 -4.67 7.96 4.35
N PHE A 80 -4.66 9.26 4.15
CA PHE A 80 -4.28 10.22 5.17
C PHE A 80 -5.36 10.39 6.25
N LEU A 81 -6.63 10.44 5.85
CA LEU A 81 -7.76 10.76 6.75
C LEU A 81 -8.44 9.53 7.34
N CYS A 82 -8.21 8.33 6.80
CA CYS A 82 -8.87 7.12 7.28
C CYS A 82 -8.43 6.79 8.71
N PRO A 83 -9.36 6.56 9.65
CA PRO A 83 -9.04 6.15 11.01
C PRO A 83 -8.38 4.75 11.07
N THR A 84 -8.54 3.95 10.02
CA THR A 84 -7.78 2.73 9.80
C THR A 84 -6.75 3.01 8.72
N PRO A 85 -5.45 3.11 9.06
CA PRO A 85 -4.42 3.48 8.12
C PRO A 85 -4.41 2.61 6.85
N ALA A 86 -3.97 3.19 5.75
CA ALA A 86 -3.77 2.51 4.47
C ALA A 86 -5.02 1.83 3.85
N ARG A 87 -6.23 2.09 4.35
CA ARG A 87 -7.45 1.54 3.75
C ARG A 87 -7.94 2.37 2.58
N HIS A 88 -8.07 1.72 1.42
CA HIS A 88 -8.62 2.33 0.20
C HIS A 88 -10.14 2.14 0.05
N THR A 89 -10.75 1.24 0.81
CA THR A 89 -12.18 0.88 0.68
C THR A 89 -13.11 1.75 1.53
N GLN A 90 -12.58 2.57 2.42
CA GLN A 90 -13.37 3.48 3.25
C GLN A 90 -13.26 4.90 2.70
N GLY A 91 -14.22 5.28 1.89
CA GLY A 91 -14.32 6.63 1.34
C GLY A 91 -13.37 6.95 0.19
N GLY A 92 -12.62 5.98 -0.30
CA GLY A 92 -11.83 6.10 -1.51
C GLY A 92 -12.52 5.41 -2.66
N GLU A 93 -12.97 6.16 -3.64
CA GLU A 93 -13.47 5.58 -4.87
C GLU A 93 -12.34 5.53 -5.88
N LEU A 94 -12.00 4.31 -6.30
CA LEU A 94 -10.99 4.08 -7.35
C LEU A 94 -11.46 4.63 -8.69
N ASN A 95 -12.77 4.56 -8.92
CA ASN A 95 -13.42 5.17 -10.07
C ASN A 95 -14.70 5.84 -9.59
N PRO A 96 -14.89 7.14 -9.84
CA PRO A 96 -16.18 7.77 -9.62
C PRO A 96 -17.21 7.06 -10.47
N ALA A 97 -18.29 6.58 -9.86
CA ALA A 97 -19.39 6.05 -10.62
C ALA A 97 -19.93 7.15 -11.55
N PRO A 98 -20.16 6.86 -12.83
CA PRO A 98 -20.76 7.83 -13.73
C PRO A 98 -22.08 8.33 -13.14
N GLY A 99 -22.22 9.64 -12.96
CA GLY A 99 -23.41 10.26 -12.38
C GLY A 99 -23.36 10.58 -10.89
N LEU A 100 -22.27 10.31 -10.19
CA LEU A 100 -22.02 10.79 -8.83
C LEU A 100 -21.25 12.13 -8.83
N GLU A 101 -21.47 12.95 -9.83
CA GLU A 101 -21.02 14.34 -9.79
C GLU A 101 -21.87 15.10 -8.79
N VAL A 102 -21.23 15.72 -7.81
CA VAL A 102 -21.86 16.69 -6.93
C VAL A 102 -21.43 18.07 -7.45
N PRO A 103 -22.24 18.72 -8.29
CA PRO A 103 -21.86 19.94 -9.00
C PRO A 103 -21.36 21.04 -8.06
N GLU A 104 -22.01 21.18 -6.89
CA GLU A 104 -21.67 22.19 -5.90
C GLU A 104 -20.25 22.03 -5.35
N ILE A 105 -19.72 20.81 -5.35
CA ILE A 105 -18.36 20.50 -4.88
C ILE A 105 -17.38 20.54 -6.04
N SER A 106 -17.76 20.01 -7.19
CA SER A 106 -16.95 20.03 -8.40
C SER A 106 -16.63 21.46 -8.83
N ASP A 107 -17.62 22.35 -8.81
CA ASP A 107 -17.44 23.75 -9.18
C ASP A 107 -16.59 24.50 -8.17
N LYS A 108 -16.82 24.27 -6.86
CA LYS A 108 -16.09 24.96 -5.80
C LYS A 108 -14.62 24.60 -5.74
N TYR A 109 -14.27 23.33 -5.99
CA TYR A 109 -12.90 22.84 -5.84
C TYR A 109 -12.21 22.51 -7.16
N ASN A 110 -12.84 22.79 -8.28
CA ASN A 110 -12.30 22.56 -9.64
C ASN A 110 -11.82 21.09 -9.85
N TYR A 111 -12.56 20.14 -9.29
CA TYR A 111 -12.28 18.73 -9.47
C TYR A 111 -12.58 18.31 -10.92
N LYS A 112 -11.52 18.22 -11.71
CA LYS A 112 -11.62 17.69 -13.07
C LYS A 112 -11.37 16.19 -13.05
N GLY A 113 -12.44 15.41 -13.17
CA GLY A 113 -12.37 14.01 -13.56
C GLY A 113 -12.27 12.96 -12.46
N GLN A 114 -12.29 13.33 -11.18
CA GLN A 114 -12.40 12.37 -10.07
C GLN A 114 -13.30 12.95 -8.98
N ALA A 115 -14.32 12.20 -8.58
CA ALA A 115 -15.07 12.57 -7.39
C ALA A 115 -14.14 12.54 -6.17
N PRO A 116 -14.18 13.56 -5.30
CA PRO A 116 -13.45 13.52 -4.05
C PRO A 116 -13.93 12.32 -3.23
N SER A 117 -13.02 11.71 -2.48
CA SER A 117 -13.41 10.63 -1.58
C SER A 117 -14.43 11.14 -0.56
N HIS A 118 -15.27 10.24 -0.07
CA HIS A 118 -16.25 10.56 0.96
C HIS A 118 -15.61 11.24 2.19
N LEU A 119 -14.41 10.79 2.58
CA LEU A 119 -13.65 11.38 3.68
C LEU A 119 -13.14 12.78 3.35
N THR A 120 -12.77 13.04 2.11
CA THR A 120 -12.39 14.39 1.66
C THR A 120 -13.58 15.35 1.75
N LEU A 121 -14.79 14.88 1.40
CA LEU A 121 -16.02 15.66 1.51
C LEU A 121 -16.38 16.00 2.96
N VAL A 122 -16.15 15.08 3.88
CA VAL A 122 -16.45 15.29 5.31
C VAL A 122 -15.43 16.22 5.98
N ALA A 123 -14.19 16.23 5.48
CA ALA A 123 -13.10 17.07 6.02
C ALA A 123 -13.07 18.50 5.43
N ALA A 124 -13.79 18.75 4.36
CA ALA A 124 -13.87 20.07 3.70
C ALA A 124 -15.03 20.92 4.22
#